data_320f0b66713592870e4737216eb5de82
#
_entry.id   320f0b66713592870e4737216eb5de82
#
_cell.length_a   1.000
_cell.length_b   1.000
_cell.length_c   1.000
_cell.angle_alpha   90.00
_cell.angle_beta   90.00
_cell.angle_gamma   90.00
#
_symmetry.space_group_name_H-M   'P 1'
#
loop_
_entity.id
_entity.type
_entity.pdbx_description
1 polymer ?
#
loop_
_entity_poly.entity_id
_entity_poly.type
_entity_poly.pdbx_seq_one_letter_code
_entity_poly.pdbx_strand_id
1 'polypeptide(L)'
;FDDAWTEAMVADSLAQSYNHLWLAEDDAGTPCGYLLANVLGDETELLRIAVNPECRKDGIGQLLMDAYLAFARIDAVRGLLEVRHGNGAAKHLYEKNGYHLLACRKNYYKHPDEDADIYEIAFIENGE
;
A
#
# COMPACT_ATOMS: atom_id res chain seq x y z
N PHE A 1 -3.93 0.72 -15.05
CA PHE A 1 -3.33 -0.49 -14.47
C PHE A 1 -4.33 -1.64 -14.52
N ASP A 2 -3.86 -2.82 -14.91
CA ASP A 2 -4.70 -4.02 -14.92
C ASP A 2 -5.18 -4.40 -13.53
N ASP A 3 -4.48 -3.94 -12.50
CA ASP A 3 -4.80 -4.19 -11.09
C ASP A 3 -5.57 -3.05 -10.44
N ALA A 4 -5.95 -2.02 -11.21
CA ALA A 4 -6.61 -0.87 -10.63
C ALA A 4 -7.97 -1.23 -10.04
N TRP A 5 -8.22 -0.77 -8.82
CA TRP A 5 -9.50 -0.97 -8.15
C TRP A 5 -10.50 0.04 -8.68
N THR A 6 -11.74 -0.40 -8.89
CA THR A 6 -12.84 0.49 -9.25
C THR A 6 -13.33 1.22 -7.99
N GLU A 7 -14.11 2.30 -8.20
CA GLU A 7 -14.77 2.98 -7.08
C GLU A 7 -15.61 2.02 -6.24
N ALA A 8 -16.31 1.09 -6.88
CA ALA A 8 -17.13 0.12 -6.18
C ALA A 8 -16.29 -0.80 -5.30
N MET A 9 -15.14 -1.25 -5.80
CA MET A 9 -14.23 -2.10 -5.02
C MET A 9 -13.69 -1.37 -3.81
N VAL A 10 -13.32 -0.10 -3.95
CA VAL A 10 -12.84 0.72 -2.82
C VAL A 10 -13.97 0.93 -1.82
N ALA A 11 -15.17 1.26 -2.28
CA ALA A 11 -16.32 1.46 -1.40
C ALA A 11 -16.67 0.19 -0.62
N ASP A 12 -16.65 -0.98 -1.28
CA ASP A 12 -16.91 -2.26 -0.63
C ASP A 12 -15.87 -2.54 0.46
N SER A 13 -14.60 -2.25 0.18
CA SER A 13 -13.54 -2.43 1.18
C SER A 13 -13.75 -1.51 2.38
N LEU A 14 -14.15 -0.27 2.16
CA LEU A 14 -14.37 0.69 3.24
C LEU A 14 -15.60 0.38 4.09
N ALA A 15 -16.49 -0.51 3.61
CA ALA A 15 -17.61 -0.99 4.43
C ALA A 15 -17.14 -1.79 5.64
N GLN A 16 -15.91 -2.31 5.63
CA GLN A 16 -15.32 -3.01 6.77
C GLN A 16 -14.66 -2.00 7.70
N SER A 17 -14.95 -2.09 9.00
CA SER A 17 -14.44 -1.12 9.98
C SER A 17 -12.92 -1.13 10.16
N TYR A 18 -12.25 -2.24 9.79
CA TYR A 18 -10.80 -2.36 9.90
C TYR A 18 -10.05 -1.83 8.68
N ASN A 19 -10.77 -1.41 7.62
CA ASN A 19 -10.17 -0.82 6.44
C ASN A 19 -10.14 0.69 6.53
N HIS A 20 -9.04 1.28 6.07
CA HIS A 20 -8.79 2.72 6.15
C HIS A 20 -8.30 3.25 4.81
N LEU A 21 -8.70 4.45 4.46
CA LEU A 21 -8.32 5.12 3.23
C LEU A 21 -7.62 6.43 3.55
N TRP A 22 -6.46 6.65 2.94
CA TRP A 22 -5.78 7.95 2.92
C TRP A 22 -5.91 8.52 1.51
N LEU A 23 -6.35 9.75 1.42
CA LEU A 23 -6.55 10.43 0.15
C LEU A 23 -5.60 11.63 0.08
N ALA A 24 -4.80 11.69 -0.97
CA ALA A 24 -3.94 12.84 -1.23
C ALA A 24 -4.62 13.77 -2.23
N GLU A 25 -4.63 15.06 -1.94
CA GLU A 25 -5.23 16.07 -2.80
C GLU A 25 -4.22 17.19 -3.05
N ASP A 26 -4.38 17.88 -4.20
CA ASP A 26 -3.61 19.09 -4.45
C ASP A 26 -4.23 20.31 -3.75
N ASP A 27 -3.61 21.49 -3.92
CA ASP A 27 -4.07 22.72 -3.27
C ASP A 27 -5.49 23.13 -3.67
N ALA A 28 -5.96 22.66 -4.83
CA ALA A 28 -7.31 22.95 -5.33
C ALA A 28 -8.31 21.88 -4.87
N GLY A 29 -7.88 20.89 -4.11
CA GLY A 29 -8.73 19.79 -3.66
C GLY A 29 -8.91 18.68 -4.68
N THR A 30 -8.11 18.67 -5.74
CA THR A 30 -8.18 17.62 -6.77
C THR A 30 -7.45 16.38 -6.28
N PRO A 31 -8.08 15.19 -6.33
CA PRO A 31 -7.41 13.96 -5.89
C PRO A 31 -6.15 13.66 -6.69
N CYS A 32 -5.06 13.40 -6.00
CA CYS A 32 -3.77 13.03 -6.59
C CYS A 32 -3.43 11.56 -6.40
N GLY A 33 -4.02 10.92 -5.41
CA GLY A 33 -3.75 9.51 -5.13
C GLY A 33 -4.42 9.04 -3.87
N TYR A 34 -4.34 7.74 -3.63
CA TYR A 34 -4.89 7.16 -2.42
C TYR A 34 -4.10 5.93 -1.98
N LEU A 35 -4.26 5.59 -0.71
CA LEU A 35 -3.73 4.35 -0.14
C LEU A 35 -4.85 3.70 0.67
N LEU A 36 -5.09 2.42 0.41
CA LEU A 36 -6.09 1.62 1.11
C LEU A 36 -5.37 0.51 1.88
N ALA A 37 -5.68 0.35 3.15
CA ALA A 37 -5.05 -0.65 3.99
C ALA A 37 -6.02 -1.13 5.06
N ASN A 38 -5.73 -2.31 5.63
CA ASN A 38 -6.44 -2.75 6.83
C ASN A 38 -5.49 -2.73 8.03
N VAL A 39 -6.06 -2.65 9.22
CA VAL A 39 -5.34 -2.86 10.48
C VAL A 39 -6.22 -3.76 11.33
N LEU A 40 -5.73 -4.96 11.61
CA LEU A 40 -6.45 -6.00 12.35
C LEU A 40 -5.56 -6.52 13.47
N GLY A 41 -5.87 -6.11 14.70
CA GLY A 41 -5.06 -6.52 15.84
C GLY A 41 -3.65 -5.96 15.72
N ASP A 42 -2.67 -6.83 15.73
CA ASP A 42 -1.25 -6.46 15.67
C ASP A 42 -0.65 -6.56 14.26
N GLU A 43 -1.50 -6.75 13.22
CA GLU A 43 -1.05 -6.82 11.83
C GLU A 43 -1.76 -5.79 10.97
N THR A 44 -1.06 -5.34 9.94
CA THR A 44 -1.62 -4.46 8.92
C THR A 44 -1.29 -4.98 7.54
N GLU A 45 -2.18 -4.75 6.59
CA GLU A 45 -1.93 -5.09 5.19
C GLU A 45 -2.21 -3.88 4.31
N LEU A 46 -1.23 -3.51 3.49
CA LEU A 46 -1.42 -2.48 2.47
C LEU A 46 -2.10 -3.16 1.28
N LEU A 47 -3.34 -2.76 1.00
CA LEU A 47 -4.14 -3.39 -0.05
C LEU A 47 -3.92 -2.75 -1.41
N ARG A 48 -3.82 -1.42 -1.45
CA ARG A 48 -3.67 -0.69 -2.69
C ARG A 48 -3.08 0.68 -2.46
N ILE A 49 -2.12 1.07 -3.29
CA ILE A 49 -1.66 2.46 -3.38
C ILE A 49 -1.69 2.85 -4.85
N ALA A 50 -2.25 4.00 -5.16
CA ALA A 50 -2.33 4.51 -6.50
C ALA A 50 -2.08 6.01 -6.50
N VAL A 51 -1.27 6.48 -7.44
CA VAL A 51 -0.96 7.90 -7.60
C VAL A 51 -1.26 8.29 -9.05
N ASN A 52 -1.99 9.38 -9.22
CA ASN A 52 -2.27 9.93 -10.54
C ASN A 52 -0.95 10.14 -11.27
N PRO A 53 -0.81 9.67 -12.54
CA PRO A 53 0.44 9.84 -13.28
C PRO A 53 0.94 11.28 -13.36
N GLU A 54 0.04 12.25 -13.37
CA GLU A 54 0.38 13.67 -13.41
C GLU A 54 1.02 14.16 -12.10
N CYS A 55 0.81 13.44 -11.00
CA CYS A 55 1.27 13.81 -9.66
C CYS A 55 2.45 12.97 -9.18
N ARG A 56 2.93 12.01 -9.98
CA ARG A 56 3.92 11.04 -9.50
C ARG A 56 5.27 11.63 -9.09
N LYS A 57 5.64 12.78 -9.68
CA LYS A 57 6.92 13.43 -9.38
C LYS A 57 6.88 14.32 -8.14
N ASP A 58 5.72 14.46 -7.52
CA ASP A 58 5.52 15.37 -6.39
C ASP A 58 5.68 14.68 -5.04
N GLY A 59 6.14 13.43 -5.01
CA GLY A 59 6.35 12.70 -3.76
C GLY A 59 5.07 12.23 -3.08
N ILE A 60 3.98 12.13 -3.83
CA ILE A 60 2.66 11.76 -3.27
C ILE A 60 2.66 10.34 -2.70
N GLY A 61 3.32 9.40 -3.40
CA GLY A 61 3.42 8.03 -2.89
C GLY A 61 4.09 7.97 -1.53
N GLN A 62 5.15 8.75 -1.34
CA GLN A 62 5.86 8.81 -0.07
C GLN A 62 5.00 9.47 1.02
N LEU A 63 4.27 10.53 0.69
CA LEU A 63 3.35 11.16 1.64
C LEU A 63 2.29 10.17 2.14
N LEU A 64 1.73 9.40 1.21
CA LEU A 64 0.73 8.38 1.56
C LEU A 64 1.34 7.30 2.44
N MET A 65 2.55 6.82 2.11
CA MET A 65 3.25 5.84 2.92
C MET A 65 3.55 6.37 4.32
N ASP A 66 4.01 7.61 4.43
CA ASP A 66 4.32 8.23 5.72
C ASP A 66 3.09 8.28 6.62
N ALA A 67 1.96 8.72 6.08
CA ALA A 67 0.71 8.81 6.84
C ALA A 67 0.21 7.44 7.27
N TYR A 68 0.22 6.48 6.34
CA TYR A 68 -0.22 5.12 6.61
C TYR A 68 0.65 4.45 7.69
N LEU A 69 1.96 4.48 7.54
CA LEU A 69 2.85 3.80 8.47
C LEU A 69 2.82 4.43 9.86
N ALA A 70 2.69 5.76 9.94
CA ALA A 70 2.55 6.44 11.24
C ALA A 70 1.29 5.96 11.98
N PHE A 71 0.20 5.76 11.25
CA PHE A 71 -1.05 5.25 11.81
C PHE A 71 -0.93 3.78 12.19
N ALA A 72 -0.43 2.96 11.28
CA ALA A 72 -0.40 1.51 11.45
C ALA A 72 0.48 1.08 12.62
N ARG A 73 1.63 1.74 12.80
CA ARG A 73 2.58 1.35 13.85
C ARG A 73 2.10 1.60 15.27
N ILE A 74 0.98 2.30 15.44
CA ILE A 74 0.40 2.50 16.77
C ILE A 74 -0.05 1.15 17.35
N ASP A 75 -0.70 0.31 16.54
CA ASP A 75 -1.23 -0.98 16.99
C ASP A 75 -0.53 -2.17 16.36
N ALA A 76 -0.09 -2.06 15.11
CA ALA A 76 0.50 -3.17 14.39
C ALA A 76 1.97 -3.36 14.75
N VAL A 77 2.40 -4.61 14.84
CA VAL A 77 3.81 -4.96 15.01
C VAL A 77 4.40 -5.45 13.69
N ARG A 78 3.57 -5.73 12.70
CA ARG A 78 3.98 -6.31 11.44
C ARG A 78 3.03 -5.89 10.32
N GLY A 79 3.59 -5.60 9.15
CA GLY A 79 2.81 -5.28 7.96
C GLY A 79 3.19 -6.16 6.77
N LEU A 80 2.22 -6.45 5.93
CA LEU A 80 2.39 -7.24 4.72
C LEU A 80 1.81 -6.51 3.51
N LEU A 81 2.31 -6.84 2.34
CA LEU A 81 1.72 -6.42 1.06
C LEU A 81 2.09 -7.41 -0.04
N GLU A 82 1.29 -7.41 -1.09
CA GLU A 82 1.58 -8.18 -2.30
C GLU A 82 1.73 -7.20 -3.47
N VAL A 83 2.69 -7.49 -4.35
CA VAL A 83 2.97 -6.64 -5.51
C VAL A 83 3.37 -7.52 -6.69
N ARG A 84 2.98 -7.13 -7.92
CA ARG A 84 3.44 -7.82 -9.13
C ARG A 84 4.96 -7.77 -9.19
N HIS A 85 5.57 -8.90 -9.51
CA HIS A 85 7.02 -9.04 -9.56
C HIS A 85 7.69 -7.96 -10.42
N GLY A 86 7.09 -7.61 -11.55
CA GLY A 86 7.64 -6.63 -12.48
C GLY A 86 7.38 -5.17 -12.12
N ASN A 87 6.65 -4.88 -11.03
CA ASN A 87 6.35 -3.50 -10.65
C ASN A 87 7.52 -2.89 -9.87
N GLY A 88 8.58 -2.52 -10.59
CA GLY A 88 9.81 -2.01 -9.99
C GLY A 88 9.63 -0.72 -9.22
N ALA A 89 8.79 0.19 -9.71
CA ALA A 89 8.55 1.47 -9.04
C ALA A 89 7.90 1.29 -7.68
N ALA A 90 6.89 0.42 -7.59
CA ALA A 90 6.23 0.12 -6.33
C ALA A 90 7.18 -0.59 -5.36
N LYS A 91 7.92 -1.58 -5.86
CA LYS A 91 8.89 -2.31 -5.05
C LYS A 91 9.94 -1.37 -4.45
N HIS A 92 10.43 -0.42 -5.26
CA HIS A 92 11.39 0.57 -4.80
C HIS A 92 10.81 1.44 -3.67
N LEU A 93 9.56 1.88 -3.85
CA LEU A 93 8.86 2.67 -2.81
C LEU A 93 8.75 1.89 -1.50
N TYR A 94 8.36 0.62 -1.58
CA TYR A 94 8.21 -0.21 -0.38
C TYR A 94 9.56 -0.45 0.28
N GLU A 95 10.58 -0.81 -0.48
CA GLU A 95 11.91 -1.11 0.06
C GLU A 95 12.52 0.10 0.78
N LYS A 96 12.37 1.29 0.23
CA LYS A 96 12.91 2.48 0.88
C LYS A 96 12.16 2.84 2.16
N ASN A 97 10.95 2.30 2.36
CA ASN A 97 10.16 2.51 3.58
C ASN A 97 10.32 1.40 4.61
N GLY A 98 11.23 0.46 4.37
CA GLY A 98 11.56 -0.56 5.36
C GLY A 98 10.97 -1.93 5.10
N TYR A 99 10.22 -2.10 4.00
CA TYR A 99 9.72 -3.41 3.61
C TYR A 99 10.85 -4.23 3.00
N HIS A 100 10.81 -5.54 3.20
CA HIS A 100 11.73 -6.47 2.58
C HIS A 100 10.98 -7.67 2.01
N LEU A 101 11.58 -8.29 0.99
CA LEU A 101 10.97 -9.44 0.33
C LEU A 101 10.89 -10.63 1.28
N LEU A 102 9.69 -11.17 1.44
CA LEU A 102 9.43 -12.32 2.30
C LEU A 102 9.26 -13.60 1.50
N ALA A 103 8.52 -13.55 0.40
CA ALA A 103 8.17 -14.73 -0.37
C ALA A 103 7.74 -14.35 -1.78
N CYS A 104 7.62 -15.34 -2.65
CA CYS A 104 7.12 -15.16 -4.01
C CYS A 104 6.05 -16.22 -4.27
N ARG A 105 4.92 -15.80 -4.81
CA ARG A 105 3.85 -16.70 -5.27
C ARG A 105 3.88 -16.78 -6.78
N LYS A 106 4.21 -17.94 -7.31
CA LYS A 106 4.30 -18.15 -8.76
C LYS A 106 2.93 -18.07 -9.42
N ASN A 107 2.88 -17.36 -10.55
CA ASN A 107 1.68 -17.23 -11.38
C ASN A 107 0.42 -16.79 -10.61
N TYR A 108 0.60 -15.94 -9.61
CA TYR A 108 -0.48 -15.51 -8.73
C TYR A 108 -1.44 -14.56 -9.44
N TYR A 109 -0.89 -13.58 -10.19
CA TYR A 109 -1.70 -12.62 -10.95
C TYR A 109 -2.06 -13.17 -12.32
N LYS A 110 -3.20 -12.71 -12.84
CA LYS A 110 -3.66 -13.03 -14.19
C LYS A 110 -3.85 -11.75 -15.00
N HIS A 111 -3.78 -11.89 -16.32
CA HIS A 111 -4.07 -10.82 -17.29
C HIS A 111 -3.22 -9.55 -17.12
N PRO A 112 -1.87 -9.59 -17.26
CA PRO A 112 -1.07 -10.76 -17.66
C PRO A 112 -0.73 -11.66 -16.48
N ASP A 113 -0.35 -12.88 -16.78
CA ASP A 113 0.15 -13.81 -15.77
C ASP A 113 1.48 -13.29 -15.24
N GLU A 114 1.59 -13.24 -13.94
CA GLU A 114 2.79 -12.73 -13.29
C GLU A 114 2.88 -13.24 -11.86
N ASP A 115 4.12 -13.41 -11.38
CA ASP A 115 4.36 -13.78 -10.00
C ASP A 115 4.02 -12.61 -9.07
N ALA A 116 3.63 -12.93 -7.84
CA ALA A 116 3.46 -11.94 -6.79
C ALA A 116 4.64 -12.02 -5.83
N ASP A 117 5.22 -10.86 -5.54
CA ASP A 117 6.21 -10.74 -4.47
C ASP A 117 5.48 -10.29 -3.21
N ILE A 118 5.77 -10.95 -2.11
CA ILE A 118 5.19 -10.63 -0.80
C ILE A 118 6.27 -9.95 0.03
N TYR A 119 5.96 -8.75 0.50
CA TYR A 119 6.87 -7.92 1.28
C TYR A 119 6.36 -7.79 2.70
N GLU A 120 7.29 -7.66 3.63
CA GLU A 120 6.99 -7.52 5.05
C GLU A 120 7.75 -6.35 5.64
N ILE A 121 7.10 -5.63 6.55
CA ILE A 121 7.75 -4.65 7.41
C ILE A 121 7.50 -5.04 8.87
N ALA A 122 8.53 -4.94 9.70
CA ALA A 122 8.40 -5.15 11.14
C ALA A 122 8.52 -3.80 11.82
N PHE A 123 7.58 -3.49 12.71
CA PHE A 123 7.63 -2.25 13.49
C PHE A 123 8.36 -2.53 14.79
N ILE A 124 9.43 -1.77 15.04
CA ILE A 124 10.25 -1.93 16.23
C ILE A 124 9.83 -0.87 17.24
N GLU A 125 9.49 -1.32 18.45
CA GLU A 125 9.16 -0.40 19.52
C GLU A 125 10.41 0.32 20.00
N ASN A 126 10.24 1.61 20.35
CA ASN A 126 11.34 2.40 20.91
C ASN A 126 11.76 1.82 22.26
N GLY A 127 13.04 1.67 22.44
CA GLY A 127 13.59 1.15 23.70
C GLY A 127 13.78 -0.35 23.75
N GLU A 128 13.47 -1.00 22.67
CA GLU A 128 13.65 -2.46 22.55
C GLU A 128 15.02 -2.82 22.00
#